data_44e5008ea1bc084a5842a29724240bc9
#
_entry.id   44e5008ea1bc084a5842a29724240bc9
#
_cell.length_a   1.000
_cell.length_b   1.000
_cell.length_c   1.000
_cell.angle_alpha   90.00
_cell.angle_beta   90.00
_cell.angle_gamma   90.00
#
_symmetry.space_group_name_H-M   'P 1'
#
loop_
_entity.id
_entity.type
_entity.pdbx_description
1 polymer ?
#
loop_
_entity_poly.entity_id
_entity_poly.type
_entity_poly.pdbx_seq_one_letter_code
_entity_poly.pdbx_strand_id
1 'polypeptide(L)'
;MRSFSDTEKRILRFMAYPPMPQDVCLISIFENFSDCYLIEWPTDCSCLELVHTQDKDWKDIRNNIFDIIVLLQYLESNQYIGVFQLNLLKDNQIFNRKKYEVEKDDKGNIRIWKKDTCKLNIKIPNEKGKEYTCKLPVATSILKENTTAPEQIKRYANSSFHTTQNLRDFVDNGFQTKEDLQYTKTRRQTWIAIWTSFATGVGGIIATFLTSFFK
;
A
#
# COMPACT_ATOMS: atom_id res chain seq x y z
N MET A 1 13.47 5.83 -11.95
CA MET A 1 12.60 4.70 -11.55
C MET A 1 12.29 4.82 -10.07
N ARG A 2 11.00 4.85 -9.68
CA ARG A 2 10.60 4.82 -8.25
C ARG A 2 10.76 3.39 -7.73
N SER A 3 11.45 3.20 -6.61
CA SER A 3 11.44 1.92 -5.89
C SER A 3 10.21 1.85 -4.99
N PHE A 4 9.51 0.72 -4.98
CA PHE A 4 8.35 0.47 -4.13
C PHE A 4 8.75 -0.39 -2.95
N SER A 5 8.26 -0.04 -1.77
CA SER A 5 8.38 -0.86 -0.57
C SER A 5 7.58 -2.17 -0.72
N ASP A 6 7.86 -3.15 0.11
CA ASP A 6 7.11 -4.42 0.06
C ASP A 6 5.64 -4.25 0.41
N THR A 7 5.31 -3.31 1.29
CA THR A 7 3.92 -2.95 1.59
C THR A 7 3.23 -2.33 0.38
N GLU A 8 3.88 -1.37 -0.30
CA GLU A 8 3.34 -0.78 -1.53
C GLU A 8 3.13 -1.83 -2.62
N LYS A 9 4.08 -2.75 -2.83
CA LYS A 9 3.93 -3.85 -3.79
C LYS A 9 2.75 -4.77 -3.45
N ARG A 10 2.50 -5.03 -2.16
CA ARG A 10 1.34 -5.80 -1.73
C ARG A 10 0.03 -5.07 -2.01
N ILE A 11 -0.02 -3.76 -1.75
CA ILE A 11 -1.18 -2.92 -2.07
C ILE A 11 -1.42 -2.91 -3.59
N LEU A 12 -0.39 -2.72 -4.40
CA LEU A 12 -0.49 -2.74 -5.85
C LEU A 12 -1.05 -4.06 -6.39
N ARG A 13 -0.58 -5.21 -5.87
CA ARG A 13 -1.14 -6.52 -6.23
C ARG A 13 -2.59 -6.67 -5.81
N PHE A 14 -2.93 -6.22 -4.61
CA PHE A 14 -4.31 -6.23 -4.12
C PHE A 14 -5.23 -5.39 -4.99
N MET A 15 -4.78 -4.21 -5.44
CA MET A 15 -5.55 -3.34 -6.31
C MET A 15 -5.68 -3.91 -7.73
N ALA A 16 -4.60 -4.47 -8.29
CA ALA A 16 -4.62 -5.05 -9.64
C ALA A 16 -5.50 -6.30 -9.73
N TYR A 17 -5.52 -7.11 -8.66
CA TYR A 17 -6.22 -8.40 -8.57
C TYR A 17 -6.99 -8.50 -7.25
N PRO A 18 -8.08 -7.72 -7.08
CA PRO A 18 -8.86 -7.77 -5.86
C PRO A 18 -9.51 -9.15 -5.69
N PRO A 19 -9.58 -9.67 -4.44
CA PRO A 19 -10.14 -10.99 -4.18
C PRO A 19 -11.65 -11.10 -4.49
N MET A 20 -12.34 -9.98 -4.59
CA MET A 20 -13.73 -9.88 -5.06
C MET A 20 -13.81 -8.83 -6.17
N PRO A 21 -14.71 -8.99 -7.15
CA PRO A 21 -14.89 -8.05 -8.26
C PRO A 21 -15.60 -6.76 -7.82
N GLN A 22 -15.46 -6.37 -6.58
CA GLN A 22 -15.96 -5.11 -6.04
C GLN A 22 -14.93 -4.01 -6.28
N ASP A 23 -15.43 -2.80 -6.45
CA ASP A 23 -14.56 -1.64 -6.59
C ASP A 23 -13.62 -1.52 -5.38
N VAL A 24 -12.34 -1.38 -5.65
CA VAL A 24 -11.34 -1.13 -4.61
C VAL A 24 -11.56 0.27 -4.07
N CYS A 25 -11.65 0.40 -2.76
CA CYS A 25 -11.80 1.70 -2.09
C CYS A 25 -10.75 1.87 -0.99
N LEU A 26 -10.60 3.11 -0.49
CA LEU A 26 -9.64 3.38 0.58
C LEU A 26 -9.93 2.53 1.82
N ILE A 27 -11.20 2.27 2.13
CA ILE A 27 -11.60 1.45 3.28
C ILE A 27 -11.01 0.04 3.15
N SER A 28 -11.14 -0.59 1.98
CA SER A 28 -10.62 -1.95 1.75
C SER A 28 -9.10 -2.01 1.83
N ILE A 29 -8.39 -0.97 1.36
CA ILE A 29 -6.94 -0.86 1.49
C ILE A 29 -6.56 -0.66 2.96
N PHE A 30 -7.24 0.24 3.64
CA PHE A 30 -7.03 0.54 5.04
C PHE A 30 -7.22 -0.69 5.95
N GLU A 31 -8.30 -1.45 5.75
CA GLU A 31 -8.59 -2.67 6.50
C GLU A 31 -7.54 -3.77 6.33
N ASN A 32 -6.92 -3.86 5.17
CA ASN A 32 -5.93 -4.90 4.88
C ASN A 32 -4.50 -4.50 5.22
N PHE A 33 -4.15 -3.22 5.11
CA PHE A 33 -2.75 -2.77 5.15
C PHE A 33 -2.44 -1.76 6.24
N SER A 34 -3.43 -1.19 6.94
CA SER A 34 -3.21 -0.32 8.09
C SER A 34 -3.42 -1.07 9.41
N ASP A 35 -2.70 -0.65 10.45
CA ASP A 35 -2.91 -1.07 11.84
C ASP A 35 -3.63 0.01 12.66
N CYS A 36 -4.03 1.11 12.04
CA CYS A 36 -4.91 2.09 12.65
C CYS A 36 -6.33 1.53 12.75
N TYR A 37 -7.00 1.86 13.84
CA TYR A 37 -8.39 1.44 14.06
C TYR A 37 -9.39 2.36 13.38
N LEU A 38 -9.26 3.66 13.62
CA LEU A 38 -10.17 4.70 13.18
C LEU A 38 -9.36 5.87 12.63
N ILE A 39 -9.82 6.40 11.52
CA ILE A 39 -9.45 7.74 11.06
C ILE A 39 -10.72 8.59 11.10
N GLU A 40 -10.70 9.67 11.85
CA GLU A 40 -11.80 10.62 11.94
C GLU A 40 -11.33 12.00 11.55
N TRP A 41 -12.19 12.74 10.82
CA TRP A 41 -11.96 14.15 10.50
C TRP A 41 -13.20 14.95 10.93
N PRO A 42 -13.19 15.56 12.11
CA PRO A 42 -14.28 16.39 12.60
C PRO A 42 -14.66 17.48 11.60
N THR A 43 -15.93 17.78 11.50
CA THR A 43 -16.47 18.72 10.51
C THR A 43 -15.88 20.13 10.66
N ASP A 44 -15.58 20.49 11.90
CA ASP A 44 -15.15 21.84 12.28
C ASP A 44 -13.62 21.98 12.44
N CYS A 45 -12.89 20.89 12.26
CA CYS A 45 -11.44 20.86 12.41
C CYS A 45 -10.77 20.42 11.13
N SER A 46 -9.69 21.08 10.78
CA SER A 46 -8.77 20.68 9.74
C SER A 46 -7.73 19.64 10.21
N CYS A 47 -8.06 18.90 11.26
CA CYS A 47 -7.21 17.85 11.80
C CYS A 47 -7.75 16.45 11.48
N LEU A 48 -6.86 15.47 11.52
CA LEU A 48 -7.20 14.06 11.52
C LEU A 48 -6.97 13.48 12.91
N GLU A 49 -7.94 12.76 13.40
CA GLU A 49 -7.79 11.98 14.61
C GLU A 49 -7.53 10.50 14.22
N LEU A 50 -6.41 9.96 14.71
CA LEU A 50 -6.02 8.58 14.49
C LEU A 50 -6.13 7.81 15.81
N VAL A 51 -6.96 6.78 15.84
CA VAL A 51 -7.06 5.88 16.97
C VAL A 51 -6.30 4.60 16.66
N HIS A 52 -5.36 4.24 17.51
CA HIS A 52 -4.48 3.09 17.33
C HIS A 52 -4.20 2.37 18.63
N THR A 53 -3.65 1.18 18.57
CA THR A 53 -3.22 0.43 19.76
C THR A 53 -1.90 0.99 20.30
N GLN A 54 -1.72 0.96 21.63
CA GLN A 54 -0.53 1.53 22.31
C GLN A 54 0.74 0.69 22.12
N ASP A 55 0.62 -0.53 21.61
CA ASP A 55 1.74 -1.42 21.32
C ASP A 55 2.57 -0.98 20.09
N LYS A 56 2.10 0.02 19.35
CA LYS A 56 2.77 0.52 18.14
C LYS A 56 3.13 1.99 18.26
N ASP A 57 4.27 2.36 17.69
CA ASP A 57 4.64 3.77 17.56
C ASP A 57 3.64 4.47 16.62
N TRP A 58 3.02 5.54 17.13
CA TRP A 58 2.10 6.36 16.34
C TRP A 58 2.73 6.93 15.07
N LYS A 59 4.06 7.14 15.07
CA LYS A 59 4.80 7.63 13.90
C LYS A 59 4.78 6.62 12.77
N ASP A 60 4.92 5.35 13.10
CA ASP A 60 4.89 4.26 12.10
C ASP A 60 3.50 4.14 11.49
N ILE A 61 2.46 4.25 12.31
CA ILE A 61 1.07 4.23 11.83
C ILE A 61 0.78 5.41 10.93
N ARG A 62 1.18 6.61 11.35
CA ARG A 62 1.06 7.83 10.55
C ARG A 62 1.77 7.70 9.21
N ASN A 63 3.02 7.26 9.23
CA ASN A 63 3.82 7.09 8.02
C ASN A 63 3.18 6.07 7.08
N ASN A 64 2.69 4.95 7.60
CA ASN A 64 1.98 3.94 6.82
C ASN A 64 0.74 4.53 6.12
N ILE A 65 -0.05 5.35 6.80
CA ILE A 65 -1.22 6.01 6.20
C ILE A 65 -0.78 6.99 5.10
N PHE A 66 0.26 7.78 5.35
CA PHE A 66 0.77 8.72 4.36
C PHE A 66 1.34 8.01 3.14
N ASP A 67 2.05 6.90 3.32
CA ASP A 67 2.57 6.09 2.23
C ASP A 67 1.43 5.53 1.35
N ILE A 68 0.32 5.10 1.97
CA ILE A 68 -0.88 4.70 1.24
C ILE A 68 -1.44 5.86 0.40
N ILE A 69 -1.56 7.05 0.98
CA ILE A 69 -2.10 8.22 0.27
C ILE A 69 -1.18 8.66 -0.87
N VAL A 70 0.14 8.73 -0.61
CA VAL A 70 1.14 9.06 -1.64
C VAL A 70 1.15 8.03 -2.77
N LEU A 71 0.97 6.75 -2.44
CA LEU A 71 0.84 5.70 -3.45
C LEU A 71 -0.41 5.89 -4.30
N LEU A 72 -1.57 6.19 -3.70
CA LEU A 72 -2.80 6.44 -4.44
C LEU A 72 -2.68 7.67 -5.36
N GLN A 73 -2.07 8.75 -4.88
CA GLN A 73 -1.78 9.94 -5.71
C GLN A 73 -0.86 9.59 -6.90
N TYR A 74 0.17 8.79 -6.66
CA TYR A 74 1.05 8.32 -7.71
C TYR A 74 0.30 7.50 -8.76
N LEU A 75 -0.57 6.58 -8.33
CA LEU A 75 -1.35 5.73 -9.22
C LEU A 75 -2.35 6.53 -10.06
N GLU A 76 -3.01 7.51 -9.45
CA GLU A 76 -3.94 8.40 -10.14
C GLU A 76 -3.21 9.27 -11.16
N SER A 77 -2.10 9.91 -10.77
CA SER A 77 -1.31 10.80 -11.64
C SER A 77 -0.73 10.07 -12.86
N ASN A 78 -0.43 8.77 -12.72
CA ASN A 78 0.08 7.94 -13.81
C ASN A 78 -1.03 7.15 -14.53
N GLN A 79 -2.29 7.45 -14.28
CA GLN A 79 -3.45 6.81 -14.90
C GLN A 79 -3.52 5.29 -14.70
N TYR A 80 -2.94 4.79 -13.63
CA TYR A 80 -3.07 3.39 -13.23
C TYR A 80 -4.43 3.10 -12.59
N ILE A 81 -5.04 4.12 -11.98
CA ILE A 81 -6.39 4.07 -11.42
C ILE A 81 -7.22 5.26 -11.87
N GLY A 82 -8.52 5.03 -12.05
CA GLY A 82 -9.54 6.08 -12.12
C GLY A 82 -10.16 6.26 -10.74
N VAL A 83 -10.38 7.50 -10.33
CA VAL A 83 -10.99 7.83 -9.03
C VAL A 83 -12.40 8.38 -9.27
N PHE A 84 -13.42 7.70 -8.75
CA PHE A 84 -14.81 8.07 -8.87
C PHE A 84 -15.39 8.43 -7.51
N GLN A 85 -15.92 9.63 -7.36
CA GLN A 85 -16.59 10.05 -6.13
C GLN A 85 -17.96 9.37 -6.02
N LEU A 86 -18.20 8.68 -4.92
CA LEU A 86 -19.43 7.94 -4.68
C LEU A 86 -20.23 8.43 -3.47
N ASN A 87 -19.76 9.45 -2.74
CA ASN A 87 -20.36 9.94 -1.50
C ASN A 87 -20.74 8.80 -0.52
N LEU A 88 -19.85 7.82 -0.39
CA LEU A 88 -20.11 6.57 0.32
C LEU A 88 -20.20 6.73 1.85
N LEU A 89 -19.54 7.73 2.39
CA LEU A 89 -19.46 7.94 3.83
C LEU A 89 -20.53 8.93 4.28
N LYS A 90 -21.45 8.45 5.12
CA LYS A 90 -22.39 9.30 5.86
C LYS A 90 -21.69 10.05 6.99
N ASP A 91 -20.64 9.46 7.54
CA ASP A 91 -19.86 9.96 8.66
C ASP A 91 -18.44 10.29 8.19
N ASN A 92 -17.83 11.31 8.81
CA ASN A 92 -16.46 11.73 8.53
C ASN A 92 -15.42 10.79 9.16
N GLN A 93 -15.56 9.47 8.94
CA GLN A 93 -14.74 8.49 9.62
C GLN A 93 -14.57 7.19 8.81
N ILE A 94 -13.42 6.53 8.99
CA ILE A 94 -13.11 5.23 8.42
C ILE A 94 -12.77 4.27 9.56
N PHE A 95 -13.44 3.12 9.62
CA PHE A 95 -13.20 2.07 10.60
C PHE A 95 -12.48 0.87 9.98
N ASN A 96 -11.49 0.34 10.67
CA ASN A 96 -10.88 -0.94 10.34
C ASN A 96 -11.64 -2.09 11.01
N ARG A 97 -12.77 -2.47 10.43
CA ARG A 97 -13.63 -3.53 10.95
C ARG A 97 -13.05 -4.93 10.82
N LYS A 98 -12.09 -5.10 9.91
CA LYS A 98 -11.46 -6.40 9.69
C LYS A 98 -10.58 -6.82 10.86
N LYS A 99 -9.82 -5.88 11.41
CA LYS A 99 -8.82 -6.15 12.46
C LYS A 99 -9.32 -5.84 13.87
N TYR A 100 -10.39 -5.06 14.02
CA TYR A 100 -10.85 -4.56 15.31
C TYR A 100 -12.33 -4.79 15.51
N GLU A 101 -12.70 -4.88 16.77
CA GLU A 101 -14.10 -4.93 17.24
C GLU A 101 -14.37 -3.72 18.13
N VAL A 102 -15.62 -3.29 18.13
CA VAL A 102 -16.12 -2.18 18.95
C VAL A 102 -17.26 -2.68 19.81
N GLU A 103 -17.20 -2.39 21.08
CA GLU A 103 -18.29 -2.63 22.02
C GLU A 103 -18.66 -1.30 22.68
N LYS A 104 -19.95 -1.02 22.77
CA LYS A 104 -20.47 0.09 23.58
C LYS A 104 -20.95 -0.51 24.89
N ASP A 105 -20.46 0.02 26.01
CA ASP A 105 -21.02 -0.33 27.32
C ASP A 105 -22.35 0.43 27.57
N ASP A 106 -23.09 0.00 28.62
CA ASP A 106 -24.37 0.61 28.98
C ASP A 106 -24.26 2.10 29.36
N LYS A 107 -23.06 2.61 29.60
CA LYS A 107 -22.75 4.02 29.88
C LYS A 107 -22.34 4.79 28.63
N GLY A 108 -22.35 4.16 27.46
CA GLY A 108 -21.97 4.78 26.19
C GLY A 108 -20.46 4.86 25.94
N ASN A 109 -19.60 4.29 26.83
CA ASN A 109 -18.18 4.24 26.58
C ASN A 109 -17.87 3.25 25.46
N ILE A 110 -17.03 3.66 24.55
CA ILE A 110 -16.58 2.83 23.42
C ILE A 110 -15.32 2.07 23.87
N ARG A 111 -15.38 0.75 23.74
CA ARG A 111 -14.23 -0.13 23.94
C ARG A 111 -13.83 -0.74 22.62
N ILE A 112 -12.53 -0.67 22.33
CA ILE A 112 -11.94 -1.13 21.09
C ILE A 112 -10.89 -2.19 21.40
N TRP A 113 -10.91 -3.30 20.68
CA TRP A 113 -9.87 -4.33 20.79
C TRP A 113 -9.56 -4.97 19.45
N LYS A 114 -8.34 -5.42 19.31
CA LYS A 114 -7.87 -6.12 18.12
C LYS A 114 -8.36 -7.57 18.16
N LYS A 115 -8.91 -8.07 17.06
CA LYS A 115 -9.50 -9.43 16.96
C LYS A 115 -8.50 -10.54 17.21
N ASP A 116 -7.25 -10.36 16.82
CA ASP A 116 -6.18 -11.36 16.91
C ASP A 116 -5.40 -11.32 18.24
N THR A 117 -5.77 -10.47 19.19
CA THR A 117 -5.08 -10.44 20.48
C THR A 117 -5.44 -11.66 21.30
N CYS A 118 -4.43 -12.46 21.56
CA CYS A 118 -4.36 -13.64 22.42
C CYS A 118 -5.63 -13.95 23.21
N LYS A 119 -6.32 -14.99 22.80
CA LYS A 119 -7.24 -15.72 23.70
C LYS A 119 -6.37 -16.45 24.71
N LEU A 120 -6.06 -15.82 25.83
CA LEU A 120 -5.43 -16.46 26.97
C LEU A 120 -6.49 -17.35 27.63
N ASN A 121 -6.48 -18.64 27.31
CA ASN A 121 -7.23 -19.66 28.04
C ASN A 121 -6.55 -19.90 29.40
N ILE A 122 -6.88 -19.07 30.38
CA ILE A 122 -6.49 -19.32 31.76
C ILE A 122 -7.50 -20.33 32.31
N LYS A 123 -7.10 -21.59 32.40
CA LYS A 123 -7.84 -22.58 33.17
C LYS A 123 -7.66 -22.28 34.66
N ILE A 124 -8.61 -21.62 35.28
CA ILE A 124 -8.67 -21.50 36.72
C ILE A 124 -9.24 -22.83 37.24
N PRO A 125 -8.54 -23.55 38.15
CA PRO A 125 -9.08 -24.74 38.75
C PRO A 125 -10.39 -24.38 39.44
N ASN A 126 -11.48 -25.06 39.08
CA ASN A 126 -12.86 -24.93 39.62
C ASN A 126 -13.79 -23.90 38.96
N GLU A 127 -13.41 -23.17 37.91
CA GLU A 127 -14.38 -22.43 37.10
C GLU A 127 -14.44 -22.99 35.67
N LYS A 128 -15.68 -23.21 35.17
CA LYS A 128 -15.90 -23.51 33.75
C LYS A 128 -15.21 -22.41 32.93
N GLY A 129 -14.28 -22.83 32.12
CA GLY A 129 -13.33 -21.97 31.40
C GLY A 129 -13.96 -20.68 30.82
N LYS A 130 -13.65 -19.56 31.44
CA LYS A 130 -13.91 -18.23 30.88
C LYS A 130 -12.81 -17.87 29.92
N GLU A 131 -13.16 -17.56 28.68
CA GLU A 131 -12.22 -16.94 27.73
C GLU A 131 -11.96 -15.50 28.17
N TYR A 132 -10.73 -15.21 28.55
CA TYR A 132 -10.30 -13.83 28.79
C TYR A 132 -9.65 -13.29 27.52
N THR A 133 -10.24 -12.25 26.95
CA THR A 133 -9.65 -11.52 25.83
C THR A 133 -8.76 -10.42 26.40
N CYS A 134 -7.45 -10.46 26.12
CA CYS A 134 -6.56 -9.35 26.45
C CYS A 134 -6.94 -8.15 25.60
N LYS A 135 -7.39 -7.08 26.24
CA LYS A 135 -7.72 -5.80 25.61
C LYS A 135 -6.43 -4.96 25.55
N LEU A 136 -5.95 -4.67 24.37
CA LEU A 136 -4.86 -3.71 24.22
C LEU A 136 -5.41 -2.31 24.47
N PRO A 137 -4.70 -1.47 25.26
CA PRO A 137 -5.09 -0.10 25.45
C PRO A 137 -5.00 0.65 24.12
N VAL A 138 -5.95 1.53 23.88
CA VAL A 138 -6.03 2.37 22.67
C VAL A 138 -5.50 3.76 23.00
N ALA A 139 -4.77 4.33 22.08
CA ALA A 139 -4.29 5.71 22.13
C ALA A 139 -4.86 6.51 20.96
N THR A 140 -5.06 7.79 21.20
CA THR A 140 -5.50 8.74 20.17
C THR A 140 -4.36 9.70 19.86
N SER A 141 -4.07 9.87 18.58
CA SER A 141 -3.09 10.84 18.08
C SER A 141 -3.75 11.80 17.11
N ILE A 142 -3.51 13.09 17.30
CA ILE A 142 -4.10 14.14 16.49
C ILE A 142 -3.05 14.65 15.50
N LEU A 143 -3.35 14.57 14.22
CA LEU A 143 -2.58 15.19 13.15
C LEU A 143 -3.13 16.58 12.85
N LYS A 144 -2.36 17.61 13.20
CA LYS A 144 -2.71 18.99 12.91
C LYS A 144 -2.32 19.38 11.47
N GLU A 145 -2.98 20.33 10.96
CA GLU A 145 -3.28 20.81 9.61
C GLU A 145 -2.18 21.19 8.65
N ASN A 146 -0.95 21.20 9.00
CA ASN A 146 0.06 21.72 8.06
C ASN A 146 0.35 20.80 6.86
N THR A 147 -0.56 19.85 6.57
CA THR A 147 -0.38 18.90 5.47
C THR A 147 -1.67 18.79 4.63
N THR A 148 -1.54 18.65 3.33
CA THR A 148 -2.65 18.34 2.40
C THR A 148 -3.22 16.94 2.60
N ALA A 149 -2.64 16.14 3.48
CA ALA A 149 -3.03 14.75 3.73
C ALA A 149 -4.47 14.57 4.23
N PRO A 150 -5.00 15.40 5.17
CA PRO A 150 -6.40 15.30 5.58
C PRO A 150 -7.39 15.44 4.43
N GLU A 151 -7.18 16.39 3.56
CA GLU A 151 -8.04 16.61 2.39
C GLU A 151 -8.00 15.45 1.42
N GLN A 152 -6.82 14.90 1.18
CA GLN A 152 -6.65 13.74 0.31
C GLN A 152 -7.29 12.47 0.91
N ILE A 153 -7.19 12.27 2.22
CA ILE A 153 -7.87 11.17 2.90
C ILE A 153 -9.39 11.31 2.75
N LYS A 154 -9.94 12.50 2.98
CA LYS A 154 -11.37 12.80 2.78
C LYS A 154 -11.81 12.49 1.34
N ARG A 155 -11.02 12.94 0.38
CA ARG A 155 -11.29 12.73 -1.05
C ARG A 155 -11.31 11.23 -1.38
N TYR A 156 -10.27 10.49 -1.02
CA TYR A 156 -10.18 9.06 -1.34
C TYR A 156 -11.13 8.20 -0.51
N ALA A 157 -11.49 8.62 0.70
CA ALA A 157 -12.45 7.91 1.54
C ALA A 157 -13.85 7.87 0.91
N ASN A 158 -14.22 8.93 0.19
CA ASN A 158 -15.49 9.05 -0.52
C ASN A 158 -15.42 8.59 -1.98
N SER A 159 -14.39 7.84 -2.36
CA SER A 159 -14.16 7.44 -3.73
C SER A 159 -14.01 5.92 -3.87
N SER A 160 -14.41 5.41 -5.03
CA SER A 160 -14.00 4.09 -5.49
C SER A 160 -12.88 4.21 -6.52
N PHE A 161 -12.04 3.18 -6.61
CA PHE A 161 -10.91 3.11 -7.51
C PHE A 161 -11.17 2.09 -8.60
N HIS A 162 -11.27 2.55 -9.82
CA HIS A 162 -11.29 1.67 -10.97
C HIS A 162 -9.86 1.38 -11.43
N THR A 163 -9.46 0.13 -11.38
CA THR A 163 -8.12 -0.30 -11.78
C THR A 163 -8.04 -0.48 -13.28
N THR A 164 -7.07 0.18 -13.92
CA THR A 164 -6.86 0.10 -15.37
C THR A 164 -6.04 -1.13 -15.75
N GLN A 165 -6.07 -1.50 -17.03
CA GLN A 165 -5.20 -2.55 -17.56
C GLN A 165 -3.73 -2.17 -17.39
N ASN A 166 -3.38 -0.87 -17.44
CA ASN A 166 -2.00 -0.41 -17.20
C ASN A 166 -1.49 -0.79 -15.81
N LEU A 167 -2.35 -0.79 -14.76
CA LEU A 167 -1.93 -1.24 -13.44
C LEU A 167 -1.61 -2.73 -13.41
N ARG A 168 -2.41 -3.56 -14.08
CA ARG A 168 -2.18 -5.01 -14.19
C ARG A 168 -0.87 -5.29 -14.91
N ASP A 169 -0.69 -4.67 -16.10
CA ASP A 169 0.54 -4.79 -16.86
C ASP A 169 1.77 -4.37 -16.03
N PHE A 170 1.64 -3.28 -15.26
CA PHE A 170 2.71 -2.78 -14.39
C PHE A 170 3.08 -3.80 -13.29
N VAL A 171 2.08 -4.39 -12.64
CA VAL A 171 2.29 -5.41 -11.59
C VAL A 171 2.89 -6.69 -12.19
N ASP A 172 2.39 -7.14 -13.33
CA ASP A 172 2.84 -8.36 -14.02
C ASP A 172 4.28 -8.23 -14.55
N ASN A 173 4.66 -7.01 -14.94
CA ASN A 173 6.02 -6.68 -15.37
C ASN A 173 6.98 -6.39 -14.19
N GLY A 174 6.65 -6.82 -12.98
CA GLY A 174 7.52 -6.66 -11.82
C GLY A 174 7.67 -5.21 -11.36
N PHE A 175 6.62 -4.40 -11.49
CA PHE A 175 6.57 -2.98 -11.12
C PHE A 175 7.48 -2.09 -11.98
N GLN A 176 7.64 -2.46 -13.25
CA GLN A 176 8.36 -1.68 -14.25
C GLN A 176 7.39 -1.02 -15.22
N THR A 177 7.65 0.25 -15.56
CA THR A 177 6.88 0.95 -16.59
C THR A 177 7.21 0.41 -17.98
N LYS A 178 6.35 0.68 -18.97
CA LYS A 178 6.63 0.32 -20.37
C LYS A 178 7.92 0.97 -20.88
N GLU A 179 8.18 2.20 -20.43
CA GLU A 179 9.42 2.93 -20.76
C GLU A 179 10.65 2.28 -20.12
N ASP A 180 10.58 1.85 -18.85
CA ASP A 180 11.66 1.13 -18.19
C ASP A 180 12.00 -0.17 -18.91
N LEU A 181 10.98 -0.92 -19.33
CA LEU A 181 11.16 -2.15 -20.09
C LEU A 181 11.78 -1.88 -21.46
N GLN A 182 11.32 -0.86 -22.17
CA GLN A 182 11.90 -0.44 -23.45
C GLN A 182 13.33 0.01 -23.27
N TYR A 183 13.61 0.84 -22.26
CA TYR A 183 14.98 1.30 -21.97
C TYR A 183 15.91 0.11 -21.69
N THR A 184 15.47 -0.83 -20.85
CA THR A 184 16.25 -2.03 -20.53
C THR A 184 16.50 -2.88 -21.78
N LYS A 185 15.49 -3.06 -22.63
CA LYS A 185 15.61 -3.78 -23.91
C LYS A 185 16.58 -3.09 -24.86
N THR A 186 16.42 -1.77 -25.03
CA THR A 186 17.32 -0.96 -25.90
C THR A 186 18.74 -1.00 -25.40
N ARG A 187 18.96 -0.83 -24.08
CA ARG A 187 20.29 -0.91 -23.47
C ARG A 187 20.93 -2.28 -23.73
N ARG A 188 20.18 -3.38 -23.56
CA ARG A 188 20.68 -4.73 -23.84
C ARG A 188 21.03 -4.90 -25.33
N GLN A 189 20.20 -4.40 -26.23
CA GLN A 189 20.48 -4.44 -27.68
C GLN A 189 21.73 -3.63 -28.02
N THR A 190 21.90 -2.45 -27.44
CA THR A 190 23.08 -1.62 -27.63
C THR A 190 24.36 -2.35 -27.16
N TRP A 191 24.33 -3.00 -25.99
CA TRP A 191 25.44 -3.79 -25.49
C TRP A 191 25.76 -4.98 -26.40
N ILE A 192 24.76 -5.70 -26.89
CA ILE A 192 24.95 -6.78 -27.87
C ILE A 192 25.61 -6.24 -29.15
N ALA A 193 25.13 -5.14 -29.65
CA ALA A 193 25.70 -4.50 -30.86
C ALA A 193 27.17 -4.08 -30.66
N ILE A 194 27.51 -3.50 -29.49
CA ILE A 194 28.87 -3.13 -29.14
C ILE A 194 29.78 -4.37 -29.11
N TRP A 195 29.35 -5.45 -28.42
CA TRP A 195 30.14 -6.68 -28.34
C TRP A 195 30.31 -7.37 -29.70
N THR A 196 29.25 -7.38 -30.52
CA THR A 196 29.33 -7.95 -31.87
C THR A 196 30.31 -7.13 -32.76
N SER A 197 30.23 -5.82 -32.68
CA SER A 197 31.15 -4.95 -33.42
C SER A 197 32.61 -5.11 -32.98
N PHE A 198 32.82 -5.26 -31.65
CA PHE A 198 34.15 -5.53 -31.11
C PHE A 198 34.69 -6.90 -31.58
N ALA A 199 33.89 -7.95 -31.52
CA ALA A 199 34.26 -9.30 -31.94
C ALA A 199 34.60 -9.34 -33.46
N THR A 200 33.78 -8.68 -34.27
CA THR A 200 34.05 -8.61 -35.74
C THR A 200 35.29 -7.77 -36.05
N GLY A 201 35.51 -6.67 -35.33
CA GLY A 201 36.72 -5.82 -35.50
C GLY A 201 38.01 -6.59 -35.14
N VAL A 202 38.00 -7.28 -33.96
CA VAL A 202 39.17 -8.08 -33.55
C VAL A 202 39.37 -9.28 -34.49
N GLY A 203 38.27 -9.94 -34.89
CA GLY A 203 38.35 -11.04 -35.88
C GLY A 203 38.91 -10.60 -37.21
N GLY A 204 38.56 -9.42 -37.70
CA GLY A 204 39.12 -8.81 -38.93
C GLY A 204 40.62 -8.54 -38.83
N ILE A 205 41.10 -8.01 -37.70
CA ILE A 205 42.53 -7.76 -37.46
C ILE A 205 43.31 -9.09 -37.44
N ILE A 206 42.80 -10.10 -36.73
CA ILE A 206 43.46 -11.40 -36.69
C ILE A 206 43.51 -12.06 -38.07
N ALA A 207 42.42 -12.01 -38.83
CA ALA A 207 42.39 -12.52 -40.20
C ALA A 207 43.40 -11.82 -41.13
N THR A 208 43.51 -10.51 -41.02
CA THR A 208 44.49 -9.70 -41.80
C THR A 208 45.92 -10.05 -41.41
N PHE A 209 46.20 -10.24 -40.12
CA PHE A 209 47.51 -10.68 -39.65
C PHE A 209 47.86 -12.06 -40.16
N LEU A 210 46.96 -13.02 -40.07
CA LEU A 210 47.21 -14.38 -40.57
C LEU A 210 47.44 -14.41 -42.08
N THR A 211 46.67 -13.67 -42.85
CA THR A 211 46.86 -13.60 -44.30
C THR A 211 48.17 -12.92 -44.72
N SER A 212 48.70 -12.02 -43.86
CA SER A 212 49.99 -11.38 -44.14
C SER A 212 51.20 -12.26 -43.80
N PHE A 213 51.04 -13.25 -42.91
CA PHE A 213 52.09 -14.19 -42.50
C PHE A 213 52.21 -15.41 -43.42
N PHE A 214 51.16 -15.73 -44.17
CA PHE A 214 51.13 -16.89 -45.07
C PHE A 214 51.32 -16.50 -46.56
N LYS A 215 51.74 -15.31 -46.83
CA LYS A 215 52.25 -14.88 -48.12
C LYS A 215 53.80 -14.80 -48.10
#